data_5c4ed821a6569d20a78319f3c6c228f4
#
_entry.id   5c4ed821a6569d20a78319f3c6c228f4
#
_cell.length_a   1.000
_cell.length_b   1.000
_cell.length_c   1.000
_cell.angle_alpha   90.00
_cell.angle_beta   90.00
_cell.angle_gamma   90.00
#
_symmetry.space_group_name_H-M   'P 1'
#
loop_
_entity.id
_entity.type
_entity.pdbx_description
1 polymer ?
#
loop_
_entity_poly.entity_id
_entity_poly.type
_entity_poly.pdbx_seq_one_letter_code
_entity_poly.pdbx_strand_id
1 'polypeptide(L)'
;MGITRHTQVPTRWLDQGAAQALPIARVRNRRLSGLVEDLLRQQVADKTNWRALLKGDAAPLDLEAERDSLFAQFAQPLAALEQQEGPGSVELLNNAAVIDFSYPVSEYPNKITSHNLDKNPLVAGRLQGLKGQYLILDSGVINLRKFTSYQVSLAVMD
;
A
#
# COMPACT_ATOMS: atom_id res chain seq x y z
N MET A 1 -6.54 -2.67 2.70
CA MET A 1 -7.25 -1.43 2.30
C MET A 1 -6.58 -0.24 2.95
N GLY A 2 -6.73 0.98 2.44
CA GLY A 2 -6.09 2.16 3.06
C GLY A 2 -6.74 3.48 2.64
N ILE A 3 -6.48 4.52 3.43
CA ILE A 3 -6.96 5.87 3.22
C ILE A 3 -5.84 6.74 2.66
N THR A 4 -6.17 7.58 1.67
CA THR A 4 -5.24 8.59 1.17
C THR A 4 -5.95 9.90 0.85
N ARG A 5 -5.21 11.02 0.84
CA ARG A 5 -5.72 12.27 0.28
C ARG A 5 -5.74 12.18 -1.24
N HIS A 6 -6.73 12.79 -1.88
CA HIS A 6 -6.80 12.83 -3.34
C HIS A 6 -5.50 13.33 -3.99
N THR A 7 -4.88 14.35 -3.42
CA THR A 7 -3.61 14.93 -3.90
C THR A 7 -2.39 14.00 -3.73
N GLN A 8 -2.53 12.89 -3.02
CA GLN A 8 -1.46 11.91 -2.77
C GLN A 8 -1.67 10.58 -3.51
N VAL A 9 -2.65 10.52 -4.39
CA VAL A 9 -2.82 9.42 -5.34
C VAL A 9 -2.00 9.76 -6.60
N PRO A 10 -1.15 8.86 -7.12
CA PRO A 10 -0.88 7.49 -6.72
C PRO A 10 0.30 7.34 -5.74
N THR A 11 0.95 8.43 -5.33
CA THR A 11 2.19 8.40 -4.51
C THR A 11 2.06 7.49 -3.28
N ARG A 12 0.93 7.57 -2.58
CA ARG A 12 0.70 6.76 -1.38
C ARG A 12 0.70 5.26 -1.67
N TRP A 13 0.20 4.83 -2.81
CA TRP A 13 0.18 3.43 -3.21
C TRP A 13 1.57 2.93 -3.61
N LEU A 14 2.33 3.78 -4.32
CA LEU A 14 3.73 3.52 -4.65
C LEU A 14 4.58 3.36 -3.38
N ASP A 15 4.42 4.26 -2.40
CA ASP A 15 5.13 4.19 -1.11
C ASP A 15 4.85 2.88 -0.35
N GLN A 16 3.65 2.34 -0.51
CA GLN A 16 3.27 1.07 0.12
C GLN A 16 3.69 -0.15 -0.68
N GLY A 17 4.24 0.03 -1.87
CA GLY A 17 4.68 -1.06 -2.73
C GLY A 17 3.54 -1.83 -3.39
N ALA A 18 2.37 -1.21 -3.56
CA ALA A 18 1.21 -1.85 -4.17
C ALA A 18 1.51 -2.27 -5.61
N ALA A 19 1.15 -3.50 -6.00
CA ALA A 19 1.21 -3.94 -7.39
C ALA A 19 0.01 -3.41 -8.19
N GLN A 20 -1.14 -3.30 -7.54
CA GLN A 20 -2.39 -2.79 -8.10
C GLN A 20 -3.10 -1.91 -7.07
N ALA A 21 -3.88 -0.95 -7.54
CA ALA A 21 -4.77 -0.18 -6.69
C ALA A 21 -6.05 0.23 -7.43
N LEU A 22 -7.15 0.28 -6.69
CA LEU A 22 -8.44 0.74 -7.17
C LEU A 22 -9.04 1.70 -6.14
N PRO A 23 -9.30 2.97 -6.49
CA PRO A 23 -10.04 3.85 -5.62
C PRO A 23 -11.52 3.44 -5.61
N ILE A 24 -12.06 3.13 -4.44
CA ILE A 24 -13.42 2.60 -4.32
C ILE A 24 -14.42 3.62 -3.77
N ALA A 25 -13.95 4.60 -2.99
CA ALA A 25 -14.84 5.64 -2.45
C ALA A 25 -14.10 6.97 -2.29
N ARG A 26 -14.84 8.05 -2.48
CA ARG A 26 -14.45 9.42 -2.13
C ARG A 26 -15.37 9.91 -1.02
N VAL A 27 -14.79 10.54 -0.02
CA VAL A 27 -15.55 11.04 1.13
C VAL A 27 -15.19 12.49 1.42
N ARG A 28 -16.14 13.22 2.02
CA ARG A 28 -16.03 14.66 2.26
C ARG A 28 -14.87 15.05 3.18
N ASN A 29 -14.54 14.21 4.15
CA ASN A 29 -13.51 14.53 5.15
C ASN A 29 -12.83 13.27 5.71
N ARG A 30 -11.72 13.49 6.48
CA ARG A 30 -10.92 12.42 7.05
C ARG A 30 -11.69 11.56 8.07
N ARG A 31 -12.62 12.14 8.84
CA ARG A 31 -13.41 11.36 9.80
C ARG A 31 -14.26 10.32 9.07
N LEU A 32 -14.92 10.73 8.00
CA LEU A 32 -15.72 9.82 7.17
C LEU A 32 -14.86 8.73 6.51
N SER A 33 -13.64 9.05 6.08
CA SER A 33 -12.75 8.01 5.54
C SER A 33 -12.43 6.93 6.58
N GLY A 34 -12.25 7.31 7.84
CA GLY A 34 -12.07 6.36 8.93
C GLY A 34 -13.31 5.49 9.16
N LEU A 35 -14.50 6.08 9.14
CA LEU A 35 -15.76 5.33 9.32
C LEU A 35 -16.01 4.33 8.17
N VAL A 36 -15.76 4.73 6.92
CA VAL A 36 -15.85 3.82 5.78
C VAL A 36 -14.79 2.71 5.86
N GLU A 37 -13.55 3.04 6.24
CA GLU A 37 -12.52 2.02 6.45
C GLU A 37 -12.90 1.05 7.57
N ASP A 38 -13.46 1.51 8.68
CA ASP A 38 -13.91 0.68 9.80
C ASP A 38 -15.05 -0.27 9.39
N LEU A 39 -15.96 0.17 8.55
CA LEU A 39 -17.00 -0.69 7.98
C LEU A 39 -16.38 -1.80 7.11
N LEU A 40 -15.56 -1.41 6.14
CA LEU A 40 -15.06 -2.34 5.12
C LEU A 40 -13.94 -3.27 5.62
N ARG A 41 -13.18 -2.90 6.66
CA ARG A 41 -12.11 -3.73 7.23
C ARG A 41 -12.61 -5.02 7.88
N GLN A 42 -13.90 -5.16 8.11
CA GLN A 42 -14.50 -6.40 8.60
C GLN A 42 -14.32 -7.54 7.59
N GLN A 43 -14.20 -7.20 6.32
CA GLN A 43 -14.04 -8.16 5.21
C GLN A 43 -12.67 -8.10 4.54
N VAL A 44 -12.02 -6.93 4.55
CA VAL A 44 -10.74 -6.73 3.86
C VAL A 44 -9.61 -6.58 4.86
N ALA A 45 -8.55 -7.37 4.69
CA ALA A 45 -7.37 -7.30 5.54
C ALA A 45 -6.73 -5.90 5.52
N ASP A 46 -6.43 -5.38 6.70
CA ASP A 46 -5.78 -4.06 6.89
C ASP A 46 -4.25 -4.13 6.74
N LYS A 47 -3.65 -5.30 6.99
CA LYS A 47 -2.19 -5.43 7.02
C LYS A 47 -1.64 -6.11 5.77
N THR A 48 -0.70 -5.43 5.11
CA THR A 48 0.07 -6.00 4.02
C THR A 48 1.13 -6.97 4.57
N ASN A 49 1.20 -8.17 4.01
CA ASN A 49 2.32 -9.06 4.24
C ASN A 49 3.54 -8.55 3.46
N TRP A 50 4.37 -7.74 4.11
CA TRP A 50 5.55 -7.12 3.49
C TRP A 50 6.57 -8.14 2.94
N ARG A 51 6.61 -9.36 3.49
CA ARG A 51 7.48 -10.42 2.96
C ARG A 51 6.96 -10.93 1.62
N ALA A 52 5.66 -11.16 1.49
CA ALA A 52 5.05 -11.53 0.21
C ALA A 52 5.21 -10.42 -0.82
N LEU A 53 5.01 -9.17 -0.41
CA LEU A 53 5.21 -7.99 -1.26
C LEU A 53 6.62 -7.94 -1.86
N LEU A 54 7.66 -8.28 -1.08
CA LEU A 54 9.06 -8.21 -1.51
C LEU A 54 9.54 -9.47 -2.26
N LYS A 55 8.72 -10.52 -2.37
CA LYS A 55 9.02 -11.67 -3.23
C LYS A 55 8.61 -11.50 -4.68
N GLY A 56 7.80 -10.49 -4.97
CA GLY A 56 7.30 -10.25 -6.32
C GLY A 56 6.18 -11.18 -6.78
N ASP A 57 5.78 -12.16 -5.99
CA ASP A 57 4.85 -13.25 -6.36
C ASP A 57 3.36 -12.89 -6.16
N ALA A 58 3.02 -11.62 -6.05
CA ALA A 58 1.61 -11.23 -5.90
C ALA A 58 0.87 -11.53 -7.21
N ALA A 59 0.03 -12.56 -7.19
CA ALA A 59 -0.91 -12.79 -8.29
C ALA A 59 -1.85 -11.58 -8.41
N PRO A 60 -2.14 -11.12 -9.63
CA PRO A 60 -3.11 -10.05 -9.82
C PRO A 60 -4.49 -10.48 -9.30
N LEU A 61 -5.14 -9.58 -8.58
CA LEU A 61 -6.51 -9.76 -8.09
C LEU A 61 -7.47 -9.03 -9.03
N ASP A 62 -8.67 -9.56 -9.18
CA ASP A 62 -9.78 -8.84 -9.80
C ASP A 62 -10.33 -7.81 -8.79
N LEU A 63 -9.69 -6.63 -8.74
CA LEU A 63 -10.06 -5.57 -7.81
C LEU A 63 -11.43 -4.98 -8.11
N GLU A 64 -11.93 -5.08 -9.34
CA GLU A 64 -13.27 -4.62 -9.70
C GLU A 64 -14.33 -5.56 -9.13
N ALA A 65 -14.15 -6.88 -9.27
CA ALA A 65 -15.05 -7.86 -8.67
C ALA A 65 -15.02 -7.77 -7.12
N GLU A 66 -13.85 -7.58 -6.52
CA GLU A 66 -13.72 -7.36 -5.08
C GLU A 66 -14.46 -6.09 -4.61
N ARG A 67 -14.32 -4.98 -5.33
CA ARG A 67 -15.06 -3.74 -5.07
C ARG A 67 -16.58 -3.98 -5.12
N ASP A 68 -17.05 -4.63 -6.18
CA ASP A 68 -18.48 -4.86 -6.40
C ASP A 68 -19.08 -5.76 -5.31
N SER A 69 -18.32 -6.78 -4.89
CA SER A 69 -18.69 -7.63 -3.77
C SER A 69 -18.79 -6.84 -2.45
N LEU A 70 -17.82 -5.96 -2.17
CA LEU A 70 -17.85 -5.10 -0.99
C LEU A 70 -19.05 -4.13 -1.03
N PHE A 71 -19.34 -3.53 -2.17
CA PHE A 71 -20.46 -2.62 -2.31
C PHE A 71 -21.80 -3.32 -2.11
N ALA A 72 -21.96 -4.53 -2.64
CA ALA A 72 -23.15 -5.33 -2.43
C ALA A 72 -23.33 -5.70 -0.94
N GLN A 73 -22.26 -6.14 -0.29
CA GLN A 73 -22.30 -6.57 1.10
C GLN A 73 -22.55 -5.41 2.08
N PHE A 74 -21.97 -4.24 1.82
CA PHE A 74 -22.03 -3.08 2.70
C PHE A 74 -22.97 -1.98 2.20
N ALA A 75 -23.87 -2.27 1.22
CA ALA A 75 -24.78 -1.30 0.64
C ALA A 75 -25.61 -0.55 1.70
N GLN A 76 -26.24 -1.29 2.62
CA GLN A 76 -27.06 -0.68 3.69
C GLN A 76 -26.26 0.15 4.69
N PRO A 77 -25.14 -0.35 5.28
CA PRO A 77 -24.32 0.45 6.16
C PRO A 77 -23.76 1.72 5.50
N LEU A 78 -23.33 1.66 4.24
CA LEU A 78 -22.82 2.81 3.51
C LEU A 78 -23.90 3.84 3.23
N ALA A 79 -25.11 3.40 2.83
CA ALA A 79 -26.27 4.28 2.63
C ALA A 79 -26.72 4.94 3.95
N ALA A 80 -26.72 4.19 5.06
CA ALA A 80 -27.04 4.73 6.38
C ALA A 80 -26.03 5.80 6.82
N LEU A 81 -24.75 5.57 6.55
CA LEU A 81 -23.70 6.55 6.84
C LEU A 81 -23.89 7.83 5.99
N GLU A 82 -24.20 7.71 4.70
CA GLU A 82 -24.45 8.86 3.85
C GLU A 82 -25.71 9.62 4.30
N GLN A 83 -26.78 8.91 4.67
CA GLN A 83 -28.00 9.54 5.20
C GLN A 83 -27.73 10.34 6.48
N GLN A 84 -26.94 9.78 7.39
CA GLN A 84 -26.56 10.44 8.63
C GLN A 84 -25.69 11.67 8.42
N GLU A 85 -24.74 11.61 7.50
CA GLU A 85 -23.73 12.66 7.26
C GLU A 85 -24.14 13.67 6.18
N GLY A 86 -25.24 13.41 5.52
CA GLY A 86 -25.84 14.23 4.47
C GLY A 86 -25.46 13.79 3.05
N PRO A 87 -26.27 14.20 2.06
CA PRO A 87 -26.08 13.82 0.66
C PRO A 87 -24.68 14.18 0.13
N GLY A 88 -24.08 13.25 -0.63
CA GLY A 88 -22.74 13.42 -1.21
C GLY A 88 -21.59 13.41 -0.21
N SER A 89 -21.85 12.97 1.04
CA SER A 89 -20.79 12.79 2.02
C SER A 89 -19.91 11.57 1.75
N VAL A 90 -20.50 10.54 1.10
CA VAL A 90 -19.83 9.32 0.64
C VAL A 90 -20.19 9.08 -0.82
N GLU A 91 -19.23 9.14 -1.70
CA GLU A 91 -19.36 8.84 -3.13
C GLU A 91 -18.70 7.49 -3.43
N LEU A 92 -19.47 6.52 -3.90
CA LEU A 92 -18.92 5.22 -4.34
C LEU A 92 -18.43 5.32 -5.79
N LEU A 93 -17.22 4.87 -6.04
CA LEU A 93 -16.55 4.98 -7.33
C LEU A 93 -16.71 3.69 -8.15
N ASN A 94 -17.91 3.47 -8.69
CA ASN A 94 -18.25 2.26 -9.42
C ASN A 94 -17.48 2.09 -10.75
N ASN A 95 -17.06 3.21 -11.37
CA ASN A 95 -16.41 3.21 -12.68
C ASN A 95 -14.92 3.59 -12.61
N ALA A 96 -14.32 3.55 -11.41
CA ALA A 96 -12.89 3.80 -11.30
C ALA A 96 -12.10 2.63 -11.92
N ALA A 97 -11.03 2.98 -12.63
CA ALA A 97 -10.14 1.99 -13.24
C ALA A 97 -9.09 1.48 -12.25
N VAL A 98 -8.70 0.23 -12.41
CA VAL A 98 -7.53 -0.33 -11.74
C VAL A 98 -6.27 0.34 -12.26
N ILE A 99 -5.36 0.65 -11.37
CA ILE A 99 -4.05 1.20 -11.67
C ILE A 99 -3.00 0.17 -11.30
N ASP A 100 -2.20 -0.25 -12.28
CA ASP A 100 -1.08 -1.17 -12.09
C ASP A 100 0.20 -0.39 -11.84
N PHE A 101 1.07 -0.94 -11.00
CA PHE A 101 2.37 -0.36 -10.67
C PHE A 101 3.49 -1.34 -10.97
N SER A 102 4.54 -0.83 -11.59
CA SER A 102 5.81 -1.52 -11.77
C SER A 102 6.90 -0.83 -10.94
N TYR A 103 7.88 -1.61 -10.49
CA TYR A 103 8.99 -1.13 -9.67
C TYR A 103 10.32 -1.45 -10.34
N PRO A 104 11.34 -0.60 -10.19
CA PRO A 104 12.68 -0.87 -10.70
C PRO A 104 13.35 -1.95 -9.85
N VAL A 105 13.00 -3.19 -10.09
CA VAL A 105 13.57 -4.38 -9.44
C VAL A 105 14.07 -5.32 -10.52
N SER A 106 15.39 -5.54 -10.53
CA SER A 106 16.04 -6.48 -11.47
C SER A 106 15.89 -7.93 -11.00
N GLU A 107 15.88 -8.14 -9.66
CA GLU A 107 15.76 -9.46 -9.08
C GLU A 107 15.06 -9.39 -7.72
N TYR A 108 14.05 -10.23 -7.52
CA TYR A 108 13.37 -10.37 -6.23
C TYR A 108 14.04 -11.45 -5.37
N PRO A 109 14.23 -11.21 -4.06
CA PRO A 109 14.89 -12.17 -3.20
C PRO A 109 14.02 -13.39 -2.91
N ASN A 110 14.56 -14.58 -3.04
CA ASN A 110 13.91 -15.84 -2.65
C ASN A 110 13.67 -15.92 -1.13
N LYS A 111 14.63 -15.41 -0.35
CA LYS A 111 14.57 -15.35 1.11
C LYS A 111 14.71 -13.93 1.58
N ILE A 112 13.74 -13.44 2.36
CA ILE A 112 13.77 -12.09 2.91
C ILE A 112 14.58 -12.05 4.20
N THR A 113 15.76 -11.44 4.13
CA THR A 113 16.59 -11.06 5.28
C THR A 113 16.47 -9.56 5.47
N SER A 114 16.07 -9.10 6.65
CA SER A 114 15.93 -7.66 6.93
C SER A 114 17.14 -7.12 7.64
N HIS A 115 17.78 -6.10 7.07
CA HIS A 115 18.83 -5.34 7.72
C HIS A 115 18.26 -4.42 8.81
N ASN A 116 19.01 -4.26 9.88
CA ASN A 116 18.66 -3.38 10.99
C ASN A 116 19.89 -2.61 11.43
N LEU A 117 19.89 -1.29 11.21
CA LEU A 117 21.01 -0.41 11.52
C LEU A 117 21.31 -0.28 13.02
N ASP A 118 20.32 -0.56 13.90
CA ASP A 118 20.54 -0.58 15.35
C ASP A 118 21.43 -1.76 15.79
N LYS A 119 21.35 -2.88 15.03
CA LYS A 119 22.10 -4.11 15.33
C LYS A 119 23.42 -4.19 14.57
N ASN A 120 23.40 -3.74 13.33
CA ASN A 120 24.54 -3.70 12.44
C ASN A 120 24.51 -2.40 11.65
N PRO A 121 25.36 -1.41 12.00
CA PRO A 121 25.36 -0.11 11.34
C PRO A 121 25.90 -0.14 9.91
N LEU A 122 26.60 -1.20 9.51
CA LEU A 122 27.10 -1.37 8.15
C LEU A 122 26.20 -2.32 7.37
N VAL A 123 25.64 -1.83 6.26
CA VAL A 123 24.91 -2.63 5.28
C VAL A 123 25.62 -2.49 3.95
N ALA A 124 26.03 -3.61 3.37
CA ALA A 124 26.64 -3.66 2.05
C ALA A 124 25.96 -4.74 1.19
N GLY A 125 25.92 -4.51 -0.10
CA GLY A 125 25.34 -5.43 -1.07
C GLY A 125 25.09 -4.76 -2.42
N ARG A 126 24.88 -5.56 -3.43
CA ARG A 126 24.51 -5.11 -4.76
C ARG A 126 23.04 -4.68 -4.76
N LEU A 127 22.75 -3.49 -5.25
CA LEU A 127 21.37 -3.03 -5.41
C LEU A 127 20.64 -3.86 -6.48
N GLN A 128 19.57 -4.53 -6.08
CA GLN A 128 18.67 -5.30 -6.94
C GLN A 128 17.38 -4.56 -7.25
N GLY A 129 16.96 -3.60 -6.39
CA GLY A 129 15.79 -2.81 -6.69
C GLY A 129 15.27 -1.95 -5.57
N LEU A 130 14.21 -1.22 -5.94
CA LEU A 130 13.44 -0.36 -5.04
C LEU A 130 11.97 -0.75 -5.15
N LYS A 131 11.30 -1.03 -4.02
CA LYS A 131 9.86 -1.27 -3.98
C LYS A 131 9.22 -0.66 -2.75
N GLY A 132 8.34 0.30 -2.97
CA GLY A 132 7.74 1.07 -1.87
C GLY A 132 8.82 1.75 -1.05
N GLN A 133 8.84 1.45 0.23
CA GLN A 133 9.83 1.99 1.18
C GLN A 133 11.08 1.10 1.38
N TYR A 134 11.25 0.09 0.53
CA TYR A 134 12.32 -0.89 0.67
C TYR A 134 13.39 -0.73 -0.41
N LEU A 135 14.64 -0.74 0.03
CA LEU A 135 15.81 -0.99 -0.78
C LEU A 135 16.08 -2.49 -0.77
N ILE A 136 16.18 -3.09 -1.93
CA ILE A 136 16.42 -4.53 -2.11
C ILE A 136 17.86 -4.72 -2.55
N LEU A 137 18.64 -5.45 -1.73
CA LEU A 137 20.02 -5.81 -1.99
C LEU A 137 20.14 -7.33 -2.09
N ASP A 138 21.18 -7.83 -2.70
CA ASP A 138 21.50 -9.27 -2.73
C ASP A 138 21.76 -9.83 -1.31
N SER A 139 22.25 -8.99 -0.39
CA SER A 139 22.48 -9.33 1.01
C SER A 139 21.21 -9.28 1.88
N GLY A 140 20.11 -8.69 1.39
CA GLY A 140 18.86 -8.54 2.13
C GLY A 140 18.11 -7.25 1.79
N VAL A 141 17.14 -6.89 2.61
CA VAL A 141 16.30 -5.72 2.40
C VAL A 141 16.41 -4.74 3.56
N ILE A 142 16.35 -3.44 3.27
CA ILE A 142 16.28 -2.39 4.28
C ILE A 142 15.03 -1.55 4.10
N ASN A 143 14.25 -1.39 5.17
CA ASN A 143 13.12 -0.46 5.19
C ASN A 143 13.64 0.95 5.51
N LEU A 144 13.76 1.80 4.49
CA LEU A 144 14.27 3.15 4.63
C LEU A 144 13.43 4.01 5.58
N ARG A 145 12.12 3.80 5.60
CA ARG A 145 11.22 4.57 6.45
C ARG A 145 11.41 4.30 7.94
N LYS A 146 11.93 3.12 8.29
CA LYS A 146 12.25 2.78 9.68
C LYS A 146 13.40 3.63 10.23
N PHE A 147 14.24 4.17 9.36
CA PHE A 147 15.49 4.85 9.70
C PHE A 147 15.52 6.31 9.26
N THR A 148 14.35 6.97 9.14
CA THR A 148 14.24 8.36 8.65
C THR A 148 14.94 9.40 9.50
N SER A 149 15.19 9.10 10.78
CA SER A 149 15.90 10.02 11.71
C SER A 149 17.39 9.67 11.90
N TYR A 150 17.91 8.73 11.10
CA TYR A 150 19.32 8.33 11.16
C TYR A 150 20.16 9.20 10.23
N GLN A 151 21.32 9.58 10.72
CA GLN A 151 22.38 10.12 9.87
C GLN A 151 23.15 8.93 9.29
N VAL A 152 23.20 8.84 7.97
CA VAL A 152 23.85 7.73 7.26
C VAL A 152 24.82 8.28 6.21
N SER A 153 25.88 7.52 5.93
CA SER A 153 26.77 7.75 4.80
C SER A 153 26.50 6.68 3.74
N LEU A 154 26.42 7.10 2.49
CA LEU A 154 26.28 6.21 1.34
C LEU A 154 27.57 6.23 0.54
N ALA A 155 28.14 5.06 0.30
CA ALA A 155 29.24 4.88 -0.64
C ALA A 155 28.77 3.96 -1.78
N VAL A 156 29.04 4.35 -3.01
CA VAL A 156 28.87 3.51 -4.20
C VAL A 156 30.26 3.03 -4.59
N MET A 157 30.41 1.72 -4.73
CA MET A 157 31.65 1.09 -5.19
C MET A 157 31.43 0.57 -6.62
N ASP A 158 32.36 0.86 -7.49
CA ASP A 158 32.39 0.38 -8.87
C ASP A 158 32.69 -1.12 -8.96
#